data_36071a7cb63ca7f0fb11cebb41125721
#
_entry.id   36071a7cb63ca7f0fb11cebb41125721
#
_cell.length_a   1.000
_cell.length_b   1.000
_cell.length_c   1.000
_cell.angle_alpha   90.00
_cell.angle_beta   90.00
_cell.angle_gamma   90.00
#
_symmetry.space_group_name_H-M   'P 1'
#
loop_
_entity.id
_entity.type
_entity.pdbx_description
1 polymer ?
#
loop_
_entity_poly.entity_id
_entity_poly.type
_entity_poly.pdbx_seq_one_letter_code
_entity_poly.pdbx_strand_id
1 'polypeptide(L)'
;EYWGGTLDEPNYIKVRSADNQWGCMFWAENSPIRISCDQNGKGEVTGSQTEDEYQTYRAHMASVWMEQQAVLKKSTEAYINGKTEEAERLEQELEQLKWKADTVFMAFARKYPRSHVSFNHVYNKRIMDKYRFDRLNGLLACLDTTAFRGSYWKNFKEVYAKDQRMQPDQPFPSFSFPDIFDTPVSLDDYKGKYLILTIGSCGLADYRSYLPTKKELYGKYREKGLEIVDILLEKNKDYMLKTIANNGIEWNQISDYKYWSSP
;
A
#
# COMPACT_ATOMS: atom_id res chain seq x y z
N GLU A 1 -4.77 -24.36 27.57
CA GLU A 1 -5.91 -23.44 27.40
C GLU A 1 -5.38 -22.02 27.39
N TYR A 2 -5.73 -21.27 26.36
CA TYR A 2 -5.39 -19.85 26.25
C TYR A 2 -6.63 -19.01 26.53
N TRP A 3 -6.53 -18.07 27.46
CA TRP A 3 -7.54 -17.07 27.75
C TRP A 3 -7.12 -15.76 27.07
N GLY A 4 -7.69 -15.48 25.90
CA GLY A 4 -7.52 -14.20 25.22
C GLY A 4 -8.45 -13.12 25.77
N GLY A 5 -8.08 -11.85 25.60
CA GLY A 5 -8.99 -10.73 25.81
C GLY A 5 -10.11 -10.68 24.75
N THR A 6 -11.09 -9.79 24.95
CA THR A 6 -12.12 -9.52 23.96
C THR A 6 -11.54 -8.78 22.76
N LEU A 7 -11.84 -9.23 21.55
CA LEU A 7 -11.50 -8.56 20.30
C LEU A 7 -12.58 -7.56 19.92
N ASP A 8 -12.22 -6.41 19.42
CA ASP A 8 -13.17 -5.41 18.89
C ASP A 8 -13.73 -5.81 17.50
N GLU A 9 -13.00 -6.68 16.81
CA GLU A 9 -13.40 -7.30 15.53
C GLU A 9 -12.60 -8.58 15.29
N PRO A 10 -13.06 -9.51 14.40
CA PRO A 10 -12.28 -10.66 13.97
C PRO A 10 -10.91 -10.26 13.42
N ASN A 11 -9.88 -10.99 13.82
CA ASN A 11 -8.51 -10.69 13.47
C ASN A 11 -7.74 -11.94 13.04
N TYR A 12 -6.85 -11.78 12.03
CA TYR A 12 -6.00 -12.86 11.55
C TYR A 12 -4.74 -12.93 12.40
N ILE A 13 -4.63 -13.93 13.25
CA ILE A 13 -3.57 -14.06 14.24
C ILE A 13 -2.69 -15.27 13.98
N LYS A 14 -1.48 -15.22 14.52
CA LYS A 14 -0.52 -16.32 14.51
C LYS A 14 -0.29 -16.85 15.93
N VAL A 15 -0.50 -18.14 16.12
CA VAL A 15 -0.11 -18.86 17.33
C VAL A 15 1.11 -19.69 17.03
N ARG A 16 2.07 -19.72 17.94
CA ARG A 16 3.30 -20.50 17.85
C ARG A 16 3.52 -21.29 19.15
N SER A 17 4.15 -22.47 19.03
CA SER A 17 4.70 -23.15 20.20
C SER A 17 5.82 -22.33 20.85
N ALA A 18 6.06 -22.55 22.15
CA ALA A 18 7.09 -21.83 22.91
C ALA A 18 8.51 -22.05 22.33
N ASP A 19 8.74 -23.21 21.73
CA ASP A 19 10.01 -23.59 21.07
C ASP A 19 10.07 -23.16 19.58
N ASN A 20 9.03 -22.49 19.06
CA ASN A 20 8.87 -22.09 17.67
C ASN A 20 8.89 -23.24 16.63
N GLN A 21 8.72 -24.48 17.07
CA GLN A 21 8.76 -25.62 16.15
C GLN A 21 7.51 -25.75 15.28
N TRP A 22 6.38 -25.26 15.79
CA TRP A 22 5.14 -25.21 15.01
C TRP A 22 4.38 -23.89 15.24
N GLY A 23 3.51 -23.58 14.30
CA GLY A 23 2.61 -22.44 14.42
C GLY A 23 1.52 -22.50 13.38
N CYS A 24 0.37 -21.95 13.70
CA CYS A 24 -0.73 -21.80 12.76
C CYS A 24 -1.22 -20.36 12.73
N MET A 25 -1.82 -20.00 11.62
CA MET A 25 -2.50 -18.71 11.43
C MET A 25 -3.97 -18.98 11.18
N PHE A 26 -4.82 -18.22 11.86
CA PHE A 26 -6.27 -18.38 11.75
C PHE A 26 -6.99 -17.08 12.10
N TRP A 27 -8.27 -17.01 11.77
CA TRP A 27 -9.15 -15.93 12.17
C TRP A 27 -9.68 -16.16 13.58
N ALA A 28 -9.24 -15.31 14.52
CA ALA A 28 -9.77 -15.26 15.87
C ALA A 28 -10.95 -14.29 15.95
N GLU A 29 -11.97 -14.71 16.68
CA GLU A 29 -13.17 -13.91 16.98
C GLU A 29 -13.66 -14.24 18.40
N ASN A 30 -14.67 -13.50 18.88
CA ASN A 30 -15.21 -13.69 20.23
C ASN A 30 -16.13 -14.93 20.31
N SER A 31 -15.57 -16.10 20.02
CA SER A 31 -16.22 -17.41 20.10
C SER A 31 -15.27 -18.44 20.71
N PRO A 32 -15.77 -19.57 21.23
CA PRO A 32 -14.93 -20.68 21.67
C PRO A 32 -14.23 -21.33 20.48
N ILE A 33 -12.93 -21.04 20.30
CA ILE A 33 -12.13 -21.57 19.20
C ILE A 33 -11.26 -22.71 19.70
N ARG A 34 -11.27 -23.82 18.98
CA ARG A 34 -10.39 -24.96 19.23
C ARG A 34 -9.39 -25.07 18.07
N ILE A 35 -8.12 -25.22 18.43
CA ILE A 35 -7.02 -25.42 17.48
C ILE A 35 -6.38 -26.75 17.80
N SER A 36 -6.26 -27.61 16.80
CA SER A 36 -5.45 -28.83 16.84
C SER A 36 -4.36 -28.76 15.77
N CYS A 37 -3.13 -29.16 16.13
CA CYS A 37 -2.02 -29.22 15.17
C CYS A 37 -1.42 -30.64 15.20
N ASP A 38 -1.12 -31.18 14.03
CA ASP A 38 -0.35 -32.41 13.90
C ASP A 38 1.17 -32.15 14.01
N GLN A 39 1.96 -33.22 13.98
CA GLN A 39 3.43 -33.17 14.08
C GLN A 39 4.09 -32.37 12.94
N ASN A 40 3.39 -32.16 11.83
CA ASN A 40 3.87 -31.43 10.66
C ASN A 40 3.43 -29.97 10.66
N GLY A 41 2.79 -29.49 11.75
CA GLY A 41 2.27 -28.14 11.86
C GLY A 41 0.98 -27.89 11.06
N LYS A 42 0.35 -28.95 10.52
CA LYS A 42 -0.95 -28.83 9.87
C LYS A 42 -2.01 -28.74 10.96
N GLY A 43 -2.61 -27.57 11.05
CA GLY A 43 -3.64 -27.27 12.06
C GLY A 43 -5.05 -27.37 11.50
N GLU A 44 -5.97 -27.76 12.36
CA GLU A 44 -7.41 -27.62 12.15
C GLU A 44 -7.94 -26.63 13.18
N VAL A 45 -8.73 -25.67 12.71
CA VAL A 45 -9.36 -24.65 13.54
C VAL A 45 -10.86 -24.81 13.44
N THR A 46 -11.54 -24.87 14.59
CA THR A 46 -12.99 -25.01 14.65
C THR A 46 -13.57 -23.99 15.65
N GLY A 47 -14.83 -23.59 15.43
CA GLY A 47 -15.51 -22.64 16.32
C GLY A 47 -15.34 -21.17 15.92
N SER A 48 -14.67 -20.87 14.80
CA SER A 48 -14.62 -19.54 14.22
C SER A 48 -15.39 -19.52 12.90
N GLN A 49 -16.47 -18.77 12.85
CA GLN A 49 -17.22 -18.55 11.60
C GLN A 49 -16.37 -17.82 10.56
N THR A 50 -15.58 -16.85 11.01
CA THR A 50 -14.68 -16.09 10.11
C THR A 50 -13.62 -17.00 9.50
N GLU A 51 -13.12 -18.00 10.24
CA GLU A 51 -12.18 -18.98 9.68
C GLU A 51 -12.86 -19.88 8.63
N ASP A 52 -14.10 -20.32 8.85
CA ASP A 52 -14.88 -21.13 7.88
C ASP A 52 -15.11 -20.33 6.58
N GLU A 53 -15.43 -19.04 6.70
CA GLU A 53 -15.55 -18.13 5.55
C GLU A 53 -14.19 -17.97 4.83
N TYR A 54 -13.09 -17.91 5.59
CA TYR A 54 -11.75 -17.81 5.03
C TYR A 54 -11.33 -19.08 4.28
N GLN A 55 -11.64 -20.25 4.78
CA GLN A 55 -11.39 -21.49 4.05
C GLN A 55 -12.22 -21.56 2.74
N THR A 56 -13.47 -21.10 2.80
CA THR A 56 -14.32 -20.98 1.61
C THR A 56 -13.72 -19.96 0.61
N TYR A 57 -13.26 -18.81 1.09
CA TYR A 57 -12.58 -17.81 0.26
C TYR A 57 -11.31 -18.37 -0.39
N ARG A 58 -10.47 -19.06 0.38
CA ARG A 58 -9.24 -19.69 -0.15
C ARG A 58 -9.53 -20.69 -1.26
N ALA A 59 -10.52 -21.56 -1.06
CA ALA A 59 -10.92 -22.52 -2.07
C ALA A 59 -11.43 -21.82 -3.34
N HIS A 60 -12.18 -20.72 -3.20
CA HIS A 60 -12.70 -19.93 -4.30
C HIS A 60 -11.60 -19.25 -5.11
N MET A 61 -10.56 -18.76 -4.44
CA MET A 61 -9.43 -18.05 -5.05
C MET A 61 -8.31 -18.97 -5.56
N ALA A 62 -8.29 -20.23 -5.17
CA ALA A 62 -7.14 -21.13 -5.36
C ALA A 62 -6.68 -21.22 -6.83
N SER A 63 -7.59 -21.38 -7.77
CA SER A 63 -7.24 -21.52 -9.19
C SER A 63 -6.53 -20.29 -9.72
N VAL A 64 -7.07 -19.11 -9.46
CA VAL A 64 -6.48 -17.86 -9.97
C VAL A 64 -5.14 -17.54 -9.29
N TRP A 65 -4.97 -17.86 -8.02
CA TRP A 65 -3.67 -17.72 -7.36
C TRP A 65 -2.62 -18.66 -7.93
N MET A 66 -2.98 -19.91 -8.26
CA MET A 66 -2.06 -20.84 -8.90
C MET A 66 -1.62 -20.35 -10.29
N GLU A 67 -2.55 -19.81 -11.08
CA GLU A 67 -2.24 -19.19 -12.37
C GLU A 67 -1.29 -17.99 -12.19
N GLN A 68 -1.58 -17.09 -11.25
CA GLN A 68 -0.72 -15.93 -10.94
C GLN A 68 0.69 -16.36 -10.53
N GLN A 69 0.81 -17.35 -9.65
CA GLN A 69 2.12 -17.85 -9.21
C GLN A 69 2.93 -18.49 -10.35
N ALA A 70 2.26 -19.21 -11.24
CA ALA A 70 2.92 -19.82 -12.40
C ALA A 70 3.46 -18.76 -13.37
N VAL A 71 2.70 -17.70 -13.64
CA VAL A 71 3.12 -16.60 -14.52
C VAL A 71 4.20 -15.75 -13.85
N LEU A 72 4.06 -15.45 -12.55
CA LEU A 72 5.05 -14.70 -11.78
C LEU A 72 6.42 -15.39 -11.79
N LYS A 73 6.43 -16.72 -11.60
CA LYS A 73 7.67 -17.52 -11.67
C LYS A 73 8.34 -17.37 -13.02
N LYS A 74 7.58 -17.51 -14.12
CA LYS A 74 8.11 -17.36 -15.48
C LYS A 74 8.63 -15.94 -15.75
N SER A 75 7.90 -14.91 -15.28
CA SER A 75 8.32 -13.50 -15.41
C SER A 75 9.64 -13.25 -14.68
N THR A 76 9.78 -13.76 -13.46
CA THR A 76 11.02 -13.66 -12.67
C THR A 76 12.18 -14.36 -13.38
N GLU A 77 11.97 -15.58 -13.91
CA GLU A 77 12.98 -16.33 -14.67
C GLU A 77 13.38 -15.60 -15.95
N ALA A 78 12.44 -15.03 -16.70
CA ALA A 78 12.71 -14.22 -17.88
C ALA A 78 13.55 -12.98 -17.56
N TYR A 79 13.19 -12.27 -16.48
CA TYR A 79 13.93 -11.09 -16.02
C TYR A 79 15.39 -11.43 -15.63
N ILE A 80 15.59 -12.49 -14.84
CA ILE A 80 16.92 -12.94 -14.41
C ILE A 80 17.79 -13.33 -15.62
N ASN A 81 17.19 -13.89 -16.67
CA ASN A 81 17.88 -14.30 -17.87
C ASN A 81 18.03 -13.17 -18.92
N GLY A 82 17.68 -11.93 -18.59
CA GLY A 82 17.80 -10.78 -19.48
C GLY A 82 16.83 -10.78 -20.67
N LYS A 83 15.76 -11.57 -20.62
CA LYS A 83 14.73 -11.66 -21.68
C LYS A 83 13.66 -10.60 -21.47
N THR A 84 14.00 -9.34 -21.71
CA THR A 84 13.15 -8.18 -21.37
C THR A 84 11.77 -8.25 -22.03
N GLU A 85 11.69 -8.53 -23.33
CA GLU A 85 10.40 -8.60 -24.05
C GLU A 85 9.47 -9.71 -23.52
N GLU A 86 10.05 -10.86 -23.15
CA GLU A 86 9.30 -11.95 -22.56
C GLU A 86 8.80 -11.58 -21.15
N ALA A 87 9.64 -10.92 -20.35
CA ALA A 87 9.28 -10.44 -19.03
C ALA A 87 8.13 -9.41 -19.09
N GLU A 88 8.21 -8.42 -19.98
CA GLU A 88 7.15 -7.42 -20.18
C GLU A 88 5.82 -8.04 -20.62
N ARG A 89 5.83 -9.03 -21.51
CA ARG A 89 4.63 -9.76 -21.91
C ARG A 89 4.00 -10.49 -20.73
N LEU A 90 4.82 -11.15 -19.90
CA LEU A 90 4.36 -11.87 -18.71
C LEU A 90 3.83 -10.94 -17.63
N GLU A 91 4.36 -9.71 -17.51
CA GLU A 91 3.82 -8.68 -16.64
C GLU A 91 2.42 -8.23 -17.08
N GLN A 92 2.20 -8.08 -18.38
CA GLN A 92 0.86 -7.79 -18.93
C GLN A 92 -0.12 -8.94 -18.65
N GLU A 93 0.31 -10.20 -18.77
CA GLU A 93 -0.49 -11.37 -18.41
C GLU A 93 -0.82 -11.39 -16.91
N LEU A 94 0.14 -11.05 -16.04
CA LEU A 94 -0.10 -10.89 -14.60
C LEU A 94 -1.14 -9.81 -14.30
N GLU A 95 -1.12 -8.70 -15.02
CA GLU A 95 -2.13 -7.65 -14.83
C GLU A 95 -3.54 -8.12 -15.21
N GLN A 96 -3.67 -8.90 -16.29
CA GLN A 96 -4.96 -9.52 -16.64
C GLN A 96 -5.43 -10.52 -15.58
N LEU A 97 -4.50 -11.31 -15.01
CA LEU A 97 -4.82 -12.24 -13.91
C LEU A 97 -5.21 -11.53 -12.61
N LYS A 98 -4.70 -10.32 -12.36
CA LYS A 98 -5.19 -9.50 -11.25
C LYS A 98 -6.65 -9.09 -11.45
N TRP A 99 -7.04 -8.70 -12.65
CA TRP A 99 -8.45 -8.41 -12.97
C TRP A 99 -9.35 -9.64 -12.84
N LYS A 100 -8.88 -10.79 -13.30
CA LYS A 100 -9.58 -12.07 -13.11
C LYS A 100 -9.76 -12.37 -11.62
N ALA A 101 -8.71 -12.18 -10.81
CA ALA A 101 -8.77 -12.38 -9.37
C ALA A 101 -9.81 -11.48 -8.70
N ASP A 102 -9.89 -10.21 -9.10
CA ASP A 102 -10.89 -9.29 -8.55
C ASP A 102 -12.31 -9.71 -8.93
N THR A 103 -12.53 -10.20 -10.15
CA THR A 103 -13.83 -10.74 -10.58
C THR A 103 -14.24 -11.95 -9.74
N VAL A 104 -13.32 -12.87 -9.50
CA VAL A 104 -13.52 -14.05 -8.63
C VAL A 104 -13.83 -13.60 -7.19
N PHE A 105 -13.05 -12.66 -6.66
CA PHE A 105 -13.30 -12.10 -5.34
C PHE A 105 -14.67 -11.42 -5.23
N MET A 106 -15.08 -10.61 -6.22
CA MET A 106 -16.38 -9.94 -6.21
C MET A 106 -17.55 -10.93 -6.10
N ALA A 107 -17.44 -12.10 -6.71
CA ALA A 107 -18.46 -13.16 -6.60
C ALA A 107 -18.53 -13.68 -5.14
N PHE A 108 -17.39 -13.87 -4.49
CA PHE A 108 -17.33 -14.23 -3.07
C PHE A 108 -17.90 -13.11 -2.19
N ALA A 109 -17.45 -11.87 -2.38
CA ALA A 109 -17.84 -10.73 -1.56
C ALA A 109 -19.35 -10.45 -1.63
N ARG A 110 -19.97 -10.60 -2.79
CA ARG A 110 -21.44 -10.45 -2.94
C ARG A 110 -22.22 -11.55 -2.18
N LYS A 111 -21.64 -12.74 -2.04
CA LYS A 111 -22.23 -13.81 -1.23
C LYS A 111 -22.01 -13.59 0.27
N TYR A 112 -20.88 -12.98 0.64
CA TYR A 112 -20.47 -12.73 2.02
C TYR A 112 -20.16 -11.22 2.22
N PRO A 113 -21.11 -10.31 2.03
CA PRO A 113 -20.84 -8.86 2.01
C PRO A 113 -20.49 -8.29 3.39
N ARG A 114 -20.79 -9.01 4.48
CA ARG A 114 -20.52 -8.61 5.85
C ARG A 114 -19.30 -9.33 6.45
N SER A 115 -18.63 -10.17 5.66
CA SER A 115 -17.48 -10.95 6.08
C SER A 115 -16.25 -10.09 6.34
N HIS A 116 -15.61 -10.30 7.49
CA HIS A 116 -14.31 -9.68 7.77
C HIS A 116 -13.20 -10.19 6.83
N VAL A 117 -13.34 -11.40 6.27
CA VAL A 117 -12.45 -11.91 5.21
C VAL A 117 -12.57 -11.06 3.94
N SER A 118 -13.80 -10.71 3.54
CA SER A 118 -14.04 -9.84 2.40
C SER A 118 -13.46 -8.44 2.63
N PHE A 119 -13.67 -7.88 3.82
CA PHE A 119 -13.08 -6.58 4.16
C PHE A 119 -11.55 -6.63 4.19
N ASN A 120 -10.96 -7.66 4.78
CA ASN A 120 -9.51 -7.83 4.83
C ASN A 120 -8.87 -7.92 3.43
N HIS A 121 -9.55 -8.59 2.48
CA HIS A 121 -9.11 -8.58 1.09
C HIS A 121 -9.04 -7.16 0.51
N VAL A 122 -10.10 -6.37 0.68
CA VAL A 122 -10.14 -4.98 0.21
C VAL A 122 -9.07 -4.12 0.91
N TYR A 123 -8.90 -4.29 2.22
CA TYR A 123 -7.88 -3.60 3.00
C TYR A 123 -6.47 -3.88 2.47
N ASN A 124 -6.15 -5.16 2.23
CA ASN A 124 -4.84 -5.55 1.69
C ASN A 124 -4.64 -5.08 0.24
N LYS A 125 -5.71 -5.12 -0.58
CA LYS A 125 -5.66 -4.60 -1.96
C LYS A 125 -5.30 -3.12 -2.00
N ARG A 126 -5.83 -2.31 -1.08
CA ARG A 126 -5.48 -0.90 -0.98
C ARG A 126 -3.98 -0.70 -0.76
N ILE A 127 -3.35 -1.54 0.07
CA ILE A 127 -1.91 -1.46 0.36
C ILE A 127 -1.09 -1.87 -0.86
N MET A 128 -1.50 -2.92 -1.55
CA MET A 128 -0.75 -3.54 -2.64
C MET A 128 -0.95 -2.85 -3.98
N ASP A 129 -2.13 -2.25 -4.21
CA ASP A 129 -2.58 -1.73 -5.50
C ASP A 129 -3.10 -0.27 -5.40
N LYS A 130 -2.43 0.53 -4.60
CA LYS A 130 -2.82 1.91 -4.22
C LYS A 130 -3.05 2.86 -5.41
N TYR A 131 -2.49 2.55 -6.58
CA TYR A 131 -2.64 3.37 -7.78
C TYR A 131 -3.90 3.05 -8.60
N ARG A 132 -4.67 2.03 -8.20
CA ARG A 132 -5.88 1.56 -8.89
C ARG A 132 -7.12 1.81 -8.04
N PHE A 133 -7.37 3.07 -7.75
CA PHE A 133 -8.46 3.50 -6.86
C PHE A 133 -9.85 3.15 -7.40
N ASP A 134 -10.04 3.23 -8.72
CA ASP A 134 -11.24 2.77 -9.42
C ASP A 134 -11.57 1.30 -9.13
N ARG A 135 -10.54 0.47 -9.16
CA ARG A 135 -10.60 -0.95 -8.88
C ARG A 135 -10.96 -1.24 -7.42
N LEU A 136 -10.29 -0.53 -6.49
CA LEU A 136 -10.59 -0.62 -5.07
C LEU A 136 -12.06 -0.25 -4.77
N ASN A 137 -12.57 0.80 -5.42
CA ASN A 137 -13.98 1.21 -5.29
C ASN A 137 -14.95 0.11 -5.75
N GLY A 138 -14.65 -0.57 -6.86
CA GLY A 138 -15.44 -1.69 -7.34
C GLY A 138 -15.50 -2.85 -6.35
N LEU A 139 -14.38 -3.17 -5.69
CA LEU A 139 -14.31 -4.20 -4.66
C LEU A 139 -15.08 -3.78 -3.40
N LEU A 140 -14.87 -2.54 -2.93
CA LEU A 140 -15.54 -1.99 -1.76
C LEU A 140 -17.06 -1.93 -1.92
N ALA A 141 -17.56 -1.63 -3.13
CA ALA A 141 -18.98 -1.61 -3.44
C ALA A 141 -19.68 -2.98 -3.31
N CYS A 142 -18.91 -4.08 -3.23
CA CYS A 142 -19.45 -5.41 -2.97
C CYS A 142 -19.69 -5.69 -1.48
N LEU A 143 -19.27 -4.79 -0.58
CA LEU A 143 -19.37 -4.97 0.86
C LEU A 143 -20.55 -4.21 1.47
N ASP A 144 -21.17 -4.81 2.48
CA ASP A 144 -22.06 -4.09 3.40
C ASP A 144 -21.21 -3.42 4.50
N THR A 145 -20.78 -2.19 4.22
CA THR A 145 -19.88 -1.45 5.11
C THR A 145 -20.51 -1.08 6.46
N THR A 146 -21.83 -1.23 6.61
CA THR A 146 -22.50 -1.00 7.89
C THR A 146 -22.20 -2.08 8.93
N ALA A 147 -21.68 -3.23 8.48
CA ALA A 147 -21.32 -4.34 9.35
C ALA A 147 -19.98 -4.11 10.10
N PHE A 148 -19.10 -3.25 9.58
CA PHE A 148 -17.76 -3.07 10.11
C PHE A 148 -17.70 -1.88 11.08
N ARG A 149 -17.17 -2.10 12.30
CA ARG A 149 -17.15 -1.09 13.37
C ARG A 149 -15.83 -1.02 14.12
N GLY A 150 -14.95 -1.99 13.95
CA GLY A 150 -13.70 -2.14 14.68
C GLY A 150 -12.62 -1.12 14.28
N SER A 151 -11.46 -1.26 14.89
CA SER A 151 -10.32 -0.37 14.73
C SER A 151 -9.74 -0.41 13.30
N TYR A 152 -9.71 -1.58 12.65
CA TYR A 152 -9.28 -1.74 11.25
C TYR A 152 -10.17 -0.96 10.29
N TRP A 153 -11.50 -1.03 10.49
CA TRP A 153 -12.43 -0.28 9.66
C TRP A 153 -12.30 1.24 9.85
N LYS A 154 -12.11 1.70 11.10
CA LYS A 154 -11.88 3.13 11.37
C LYS A 154 -10.63 3.63 10.66
N ASN A 155 -9.52 2.92 10.82
CA ASN A 155 -8.27 3.23 10.13
C ASN A 155 -8.42 3.21 8.60
N PHE A 156 -9.08 2.18 8.06
CA PHE A 156 -9.33 2.10 6.61
C PHE A 156 -10.06 3.35 6.09
N LYS A 157 -11.13 3.79 6.75
CA LYS A 157 -11.89 4.97 6.34
C LYS A 157 -11.04 6.25 6.32
N GLU A 158 -10.23 6.44 7.35
CA GLU A 158 -9.37 7.62 7.43
C GLU A 158 -8.36 7.66 6.28
N VAL A 159 -7.71 6.54 6.03
CA VAL A 159 -6.69 6.46 4.99
C VAL A 159 -7.33 6.47 3.59
N TYR A 160 -8.47 5.78 3.41
CA TYR A 160 -9.23 5.81 2.16
C TYR A 160 -9.70 7.22 1.80
N ALA A 161 -10.16 8.03 2.78
CA ALA A 161 -10.52 9.41 2.56
C ALA A 161 -9.33 10.29 2.15
N LYS A 162 -8.13 10.00 2.65
CA LYS A 162 -6.88 10.64 2.19
C LYS A 162 -6.56 10.23 0.74
N ASP A 163 -6.65 8.95 0.42
CA ASP A 163 -6.41 8.45 -0.93
C ASP A 163 -7.38 9.06 -1.96
N GLN A 164 -8.66 9.27 -1.58
CA GLN A 164 -9.64 9.95 -2.44
C GLN A 164 -9.21 11.36 -2.83
N ARG A 165 -8.65 12.12 -1.88
CA ARG A 165 -8.18 13.50 -2.13
C ARG A 165 -6.93 13.55 -3.01
N MET A 166 -6.21 12.43 -3.12
CA MET A 166 -4.97 12.33 -3.90
C MET A 166 -5.19 11.74 -5.30
N GLN A 167 -6.46 11.55 -5.72
CA GLN A 167 -6.74 11.06 -7.08
C GLN A 167 -6.46 12.16 -8.13
N PRO A 168 -6.16 11.77 -9.37
CA PRO A 168 -6.07 12.71 -10.49
C PRO A 168 -7.29 13.62 -10.55
N ASP A 169 -7.12 14.84 -11.02
CA ASP A 169 -8.15 15.88 -11.14
C ASP A 169 -8.75 16.39 -9.81
N GLN A 170 -8.24 15.94 -8.67
CA GLN A 170 -8.57 16.54 -7.38
C GLN A 170 -7.62 17.70 -7.05
N PRO A 171 -8.11 18.75 -6.37
CA PRO A 171 -7.22 19.80 -5.87
C PRO A 171 -6.15 19.18 -4.96
N PHE A 172 -4.89 19.48 -5.23
CA PHE A 172 -3.81 19.00 -4.37
C PHE A 172 -3.97 19.60 -2.95
N PRO A 173 -3.77 18.80 -1.89
CA PRO A 173 -3.87 19.29 -0.52
C PRO A 173 -2.91 20.46 -0.26
N SER A 174 -3.38 21.50 0.41
CA SER A 174 -2.51 22.59 0.81
C SER A 174 -1.42 22.12 1.76
N PHE A 175 -0.25 22.65 1.61
CA PHE A 175 0.87 22.45 2.53
C PHE A 175 1.52 23.79 2.86
N SER A 176 2.21 23.83 4.00
CA SER A 176 3.12 24.91 4.37
C SER A 176 4.24 24.33 5.24
N PHE A 177 5.46 24.34 4.72
CA PHE A 177 6.64 23.83 5.42
C PHE A 177 7.79 24.83 5.29
N PRO A 178 8.72 24.89 6.26
CA PRO A 178 9.92 25.70 6.11
C PRO A 178 10.84 25.16 5.01
N ASP A 179 11.45 26.08 4.27
CA ASP A 179 12.58 25.78 3.40
C ASP A 179 13.89 25.64 4.20
N ILE A 180 15.00 25.53 3.48
CA ILE A 180 16.34 25.42 4.09
C ILE A 180 16.77 26.67 4.88
N PHE A 181 16.12 27.79 4.64
CA PHE A 181 16.34 29.08 5.32
C PHE A 181 15.30 29.38 6.40
N ASP A 182 14.49 28.39 6.76
CA ASP A 182 13.39 28.48 7.71
C ASP A 182 12.25 29.43 7.26
N THR A 183 12.19 29.73 5.95
CA THR A 183 11.12 30.54 5.34
C THR A 183 9.93 29.63 5.02
N PRO A 184 8.69 29.98 5.43
CA PRO A 184 7.52 29.20 5.06
C PRO A 184 7.30 29.19 3.54
N VAL A 185 7.16 28.00 2.98
CA VAL A 185 6.82 27.76 1.57
C VAL A 185 5.50 27.02 1.52
N SER A 186 4.56 27.52 0.76
CA SER A 186 3.21 26.96 0.62
C SER A 186 2.85 26.67 -0.82
N LEU A 187 1.82 25.87 -1.04
CA LEU A 187 1.30 25.60 -2.38
C LEU A 187 0.82 26.90 -3.08
N ASP A 188 0.34 27.88 -2.30
CA ASP A 188 -0.17 29.14 -2.83
C ASP A 188 0.90 30.01 -3.49
N ASP A 189 2.17 29.84 -3.13
CA ASP A 189 3.31 30.57 -3.71
C ASP A 189 3.57 30.19 -5.19
N TYR A 190 2.95 29.09 -5.64
CA TYR A 190 3.09 28.56 -7.00
C TYR A 190 1.85 28.72 -7.87
N LYS A 191 0.85 29.48 -7.43
CA LYS A 191 -0.36 29.75 -8.22
C LYS A 191 -0.01 30.38 -9.58
N GLY A 192 -0.59 29.85 -10.64
CA GLY A 192 -0.34 30.28 -12.02
C GLY A 192 0.94 29.75 -12.64
N LYS A 193 1.68 28.87 -11.97
CA LYS A 193 2.87 28.20 -12.47
C LYS A 193 2.65 26.70 -12.68
N TYR A 194 3.48 26.09 -13.49
CA TYR A 194 3.59 24.63 -13.56
C TYR A 194 4.48 24.16 -12.40
N LEU A 195 3.99 23.28 -11.57
CA LEU A 195 4.71 22.79 -10.40
C LEU A 195 4.99 21.29 -10.51
N ILE A 196 6.29 20.93 -10.45
CA ILE A 196 6.69 19.56 -10.16
C ILE A 196 6.91 19.45 -8.65
N LEU A 197 6.06 18.67 -8.00
CA LEU A 197 6.17 18.38 -6.58
C LEU A 197 6.64 16.94 -6.39
N THR A 198 7.74 16.75 -5.67
CA THR A 198 8.23 15.41 -5.32
C THR A 198 8.29 15.23 -3.82
N ILE A 199 7.99 14.03 -3.38
CA ILE A 199 8.05 13.65 -1.96
C ILE A 199 9.04 12.50 -1.84
N GLY A 200 10.05 12.63 -0.99
CA GLY A 200 11.07 11.61 -0.85
C GLY A 200 12.10 11.92 0.22
N SER A 201 13.24 11.24 0.17
CA SER A 201 14.38 11.47 1.05
C SER A 201 15.67 11.53 0.23
N CYS A 202 16.57 12.42 0.60
CA CYS A 202 17.88 12.58 -0.04
C CYS A 202 18.73 11.28 -0.05
N GLY A 203 18.47 10.39 0.92
CA GLY A 203 19.16 9.12 1.07
C GLY A 203 18.73 8.04 0.08
N LEU A 204 17.56 8.17 -0.53
CA LEU A 204 17.02 7.16 -1.44
C LEU A 204 17.72 7.20 -2.80
N ALA A 205 17.98 6.01 -3.35
CA ALA A 205 18.56 5.86 -4.68
C ALA A 205 17.67 6.52 -5.75
N ASP A 206 16.35 6.33 -5.64
CA ASP A 206 15.37 6.89 -6.56
C ASP A 206 15.42 8.43 -6.60
N TYR A 207 15.55 9.09 -5.44
CA TYR A 207 15.69 10.55 -5.40
C TYR A 207 16.86 11.02 -6.25
N ARG A 208 18.03 10.35 -6.09
CA ARG A 208 19.25 10.71 -6.84
C ARG A 208 19.15 10.41 -8.33
N SER A 209 18.45 9.35 -8.71
CA SER A 209 18.29 8.96 -10.12
C SER A 209 17.46 9.97 -10.92
N TYR A 210 16.53 10.69 -10.28
CA TYR A 210 15.72 11.71 -10.92
C TYR A 210 16.37 13.11 -10.98
N LEU A 211 17.45 13.36 -10.23
CA LEU A 211 18.09 14.68 -10.21
C LEU A 211 18.56 15.18 -11.57
N PRO A 212 19.22 14.37 -12.44
CA PRO A 212 19.63 14.83 -13.77
C PRO A 212 18.45 15.30 -14.62
N THR A 213 17.35 14.53 -14.65
CA THR A 213 16.13 14.87 -15.38
C THR A 213 15.47 16.15 -14.83
N LYS A 214 15.41 16.29 -13.50
CA LYS A 214 14.87 17.51 -12.88
C LYS A 214 15.68 18.75 -13.24
N LYS A 215 17.03 18.65 -13.23
CA LYS A 215 17.91 19.75 -13.63
C LYS A 215 17.70 20.16 -15.08
N GLU A 216 17.61 19.20 -15.98
CA GLU A 216 17.32 19.44 -17.39
C GLU A 216 15.98 20.17 -17.57
N LEU A 217 14.92 19.66 -16.94
CA LEU A 217 13.59 20.27 -17.00
C LEU A 217 13.57 21.67 -16.39
N TYR A 218 14.20 21.85 -15.24
CA TYR A 218 14.26 23.15 -14.57
C TYR A 218 15.02 24.17 -15.41
N GLY A 219 16.21 23.83 -15.92
CA GLY A 219 16.99 24.71 -16.79
C GLY A 219 16.26 25.09 -18.09
N LYS A 220 15.45 24.17 -18.65
CA LYS A 220 14.73 24.39 -19.92
C LYS A 220 13.43 25.19 -19.75
N TYR A 221 12.75 25.07 -18.61
CA TYR A 221 11.37 25.54 -18.48
C TYR A 221 11.13 26.53 -17.33
N ARG A 222 12.11 26.81 -16.43
CA ARG A 222 11.92 27.76 -15.32
C ARG A 222 11.45 29.15 -15.80
N GLU A 223 12.05 29.66 -16.88
CA GLU A 223 11.66 30.96 -17.44
C GLU A 223 10.30 30.92 -18.16
N LYS A 224 9.76 29.71 -18.39
CA LYS A 224 8.42 29.50 -18.94
C LYS A 224 7.37 29.19 -17.87
N GLY A 225 7.75 29.42 -16.61
CA GLY A 225 6.85 29.26 -15.47
C GLY A 225 6.85 27.87 -14.82
N LEU A 226 7.88 27.03 -15.06
CA LEU A 226 8.05 25.78 -14.32
C LEU A 226 8.77 26.05 -13.01
N GLU A 227 8.21 25.52 -11.92
CA GLU A 227 8.84 25.44 -10.61
C GLU A 227 8.95 23.98 -10.16
N ILE A 228 9.92 23.70 -9.30
CA ILE A 228 10.09 22.40 -8.65
C ILE A 228 10.13 22.63 -7.15
N VAL A 229 9.47 21.76 -6.41
CA VAL A 229 9.53 21.69 -4.93
C VAL A 229 9.74 20.23 -4.52
N ASP A 230 10.77 19.99 -3.73
CA ASP A 230 10.98 18.69 -3.09
C ASP A 230 10.57 18.77 -1.61
N ILE A 231 9.56 18.01 -1.22
CA ILE A 231 9.21 17.76 0.17
C ILE A 231 10.07 16.60 0.66
N LEU A 232 11.03 16.91 1.53
CA LEU A 232 12.02 15.93 1.97
C LEU A 232 11.69 15.38 3.35
N LEU A 233 11.49 14.07 3.41
CA LEU A 233 11.30 13.31 4.64
C LEU A 233 12.66 13.07 5.28
N GLU A 234 13.20 14.08 5.96
CA GLU A 234 14.50 14.05 6.60
C GLU A 234 14.39 14.26 8.11
N LYS A 235 15.39 13.80 8.86
CA LYS A 235 15.56 14.09 10.30
C LYS A 235 16.75 15.01 10.56
N ASN A 236 17.67 15.08 9.62
CA ASN A 236 18.93 15.77 9.79
C ASN A 236 19.07 16.91 8.76
N LYS A 237 18.98 18.15 9.25
CA LYS A 237 19.10 19.36 8.43
C LYS A 237 20.46 19.45 7.74
N ASP A 238 21.55 19.13 8.45
CA ASP A 238 22.91 19.23 7.91
C ASP A 238 23.15 18.24 6.77
N TYR A 239 22.60 17.03 6.89
CA TYR A 239 22.65 16.04 5.81
C TYR A 239 21.91 16.52 4.57
N MET A 240 20.74 17.07 4.75
CA MET A 240 19.92 17.66 3.69
C MET A 240 20.67 18.79 2.98
N LEU A 241 21.21 19.77 3.75
CA LEU A 241 21.97 20.90 3.22
C LEU A 241 23.22 20.46 2.43
N LYS A 242 23.97 19.50 2.95
CA LYS A 242 25.13 18.93 2.25
C LYS A 242 24.73 18.25 0.92
N THR A 243 23.60 17.54 0.93
CA THR A 243 23.11 16.88 -0.29
C THR A 243 22.68 17.88 -1.34
N ILE A 244 21.99 18.96 -0.94
CA ILE A 244 21.57 20.06 -1.82
C ILE A 244 22.81 20.72 -2.47
N ALA A 245 23.79 21.11 -1.65
CA ALA A 245 24.99 21.75 -2.11
C ALA A 245 25.82 20.87 -3.04
N ASN A 246 26.07 19.60 -2.66
CA ASN A 246 26.87 18.67 -3.44
C ASN A 246 26.24 18.32 -4.79
N ASN A 247 24.92 18.41 -4.90
CA ASN A 247 24.21 18.14 -6.13
C ASN A 247 23.83 19.43 -6.90
N GLY A 248 24.16 20.61 -6.41
CA GLY A 248 23.82 21.88 -7.06
C GLY A 248 22.33 22.00 -7.38
N ILE A 249 21.48 21.79 -6.36
CA ILE A 249 20.03 21.87 -6.48
C ILE A 249 19.62 23.34 -6.31
N GLU A 250 18.90 23.89 -7.29
CA GLU A 250 18.55 25.32 -7.33
C GLU A 250 17.07 25.61 -6.98
N TRP A 251 16.23 24.58 -6.91
CA TRP A 251 14.81 24.74 -6.58
C TRP A 251 14.54 24.50 -5.10
N ASN A 252 13.33 24.86 -4.66
CA ASN A 252 12.95 24.82 -3.25
C ASN A 252 12.95 23.39 -2.69
N GLN A 253 13.60 23.24 -1.54
CA GLN A 253 13.66 22.04 -0.73
C GLN A 253 13.00 22.36 0.62
N ILE A 254 11.94 21.65 0.98
CA ILE A 254 11.18 21.86 2.20
C ILE A 254 11.15 20.61 3.07
N SER A 255 11.18 20.78 4.39
CA SER A 255 11.12 19.69 5.36
C SER A 255 10.71 20.20 6.73
N ASP A 256 9.92 19.45 7.47
CA ASP A 256 9.65 19.68 8.89
C ASP A 256 10.57 18.86 9.81
N TYR A 257 11.48 18.09 9.24
CA TYR A 257 12.44 17.20 9.91
C TYR A 257 11.81 16.13 10.82
N LYS A 258 10.52 15.81 10.62
CA LYS A 258 9.81 14.77 11.38
C LYS A 258 9.81 13.40 10.71
N TYR A 259 10.38 13.30 9.51
CA TYR A 259 10.45 12.05 8.74
C TYR A 259 9.04 11.47 8.46
N TRP A 260 8.78 10.21 8.81
CA TRP A 260 7.46 9.58 8.62
C TRP A 260 6.37 10.08 9.57
N SER A 261 6.70 10.96 10.51
CA SER A 261 5.73 11.63 11.40
C SER A 261 5.31 13.01 10.85
N SER A 262 5.76 13.38 9.68
CA SER A 262 5.28 14.55 8.92
C SER A 262 3.80 14.38 8.59
N PRO A 263 2.97 15.43 8.67
CA PRO A 263 1.52 15.38 8.46
C PRO A 263 1.11 14.99 7.03
#